data_8b125ce554a00fc96c01b8070886a8d5
#
_entry.id   8b125ce554a00fc96c01b8070886a8d5
#
_cell.length_a   1.000
_cell.length_b   1.000
_cell.length_c   1.000
_cell.angle_alpha   90.00
_cell.angle_beta   90.00
_cell.angle_gamma   90.00
#
_symmetry.space_group_name_H-M   'P 1'
#
loop_
_entity.id
_entity.type
_entity.pdbx_description
1 polymer ?
#
loop_
_entity_poly.entity_id
_entity_poly.type
_entity_poly.pdbx_seq_one_letter_code
_entity_poly.pdbx_strand_id
1 'polypeptide(L)'
;MLNHQRSLDRVFHALADPARRGMLERLSRGPASVSELAAPLEMSLAAVVQHVQVLEASRLVSTRKEGRVRTCRIDPTAFATAESWLSARCMLWEQRLDRLGALLAEDEVVASKSIKRKERP
;
A
#
# COMPACT_ATOMS: atom_id res chain seq x y z
N MET A 1 4.48 8.11 -18.85
CA MET A 1 5.43 8.15 -17.72
C MET A 1 5.08 9.19 -16.68
N LEU A 2 4.97 10.46 -17.06
CA LEU A 2 4.58 11.52 -16.11
C LEU A 2 3.23 11.29 -15.45
N ASN A 3 2.23 10.80 -16.19
CA ASN A 3 0.90 10.52 -15.68
C ASN A 3 0.91 9.36 -14.66
N HIS A 4 1.77 8.37 -14.87
CA HIS A 4 1.89 7.22 -13.98
C HIS A 4 2.53 7.64 -12.64
N GLN A 5 3.58 8.47 -12.68
CA GLN A 5 4.22 9.00 -11.47
C GLN A 5 3.28 9.89 -10.67
N ARG A 6 2.52 10.76 -11.35
CA ARG A 6 1.52 11.62 -10.70
C ARG A 6 0.42 10.79 -10.05
N SER A 7 0.00 9.70 -10.68
CA SER A 7 -0.98 8.78 -10.10
C SER A 7 -0.46 8.14 -8.82
N LEU A 8 0.78 7.67 -8.83
CA LEU A 8 1.43 7.11 -7.64
C LEU A 8 1.56 8.14 -6.53
N ASP A 9 1.98 9.35 -6.84
CA ASP A 9 2.12 10.43 -5.86
C ASP A 9 0.80 10.74 -5.18
N ARG A 10 -0.29 10.80 -5.94
CA ARG A 10 -1.63 11.03 -5.42
C ARG A 10 -2.09 9.90 -4.50
N VAL A 11 -1.81 8.65 -4.88
CA VAL A 11 -2.16 7.49 -4.07
C VAL A 11 -1.43 7.54 -2.73
N PHE A 12 -0.12 7.75 -2.73
CA PHE A 12 0.66 7.81 -1.50
C PHE A 12 0.29 9.02 -0.64
N HIS A 13 0.02 10.16 -1.28
CA HIS A 13 -0.48 11.34 -0.56
C HIS A 13 -1.81 11.03 0.14
N ALA A 14 -2.74 10.40 -0.57
CA ALA A 14 -4.03 10.03 0.00
C ALA A 14 -3.88 9.05 1.17
N LEU A 15 -2.97 8.08 1.06
CA LEU A 15 -2.71 7.08 2.09
C LEU A 15 -1.92 7.61 3.28
N ALA A 16 -1.33 8.79 3.16
CA ALA A 16 -0.53 9.37 4.25
C ALA A 16 -1.36 9.85 5.44
N ASP A 17 -2.65 10.04 5.26
CA ASP A 17 -3.55 10.53 6.32
C ASP A 17 -4.26 9.37 7.04
N PRO A 18 -4.20 9.33 8.39
CA PRO A 18 -4.82 8.24 9.14
C PRO A 18 -6.36 8.18 9.02
N ALA A 19 -7.02 9.33 8.90
CA ALA A 19 -8.48 9.36 8.72
C ALA A 19 -8.87 8.74 7.39
N ARG A 20 -8.13 9.06 6.32
CA ARG A 20 -8.39 8.48 5.00
C ARG A 20 -8.13 6.97 4.98
N ARG A 21 -7.08 6.50 5.65
CA ARG A 21 -6.84 5.06 5.79
C ARG A 21 -7.97 4.36 6.53
N GLY A 22 -8.49 4.97 7.59
CA GLY A 22 -9.64 4.45 8.32
C GLY A 22 -10.91 4.35 7.46
N MET A 23 -11.14 5.34 6.62
CA MET A 23 -12.24 5.31 5.64
C MET A 23 -12.08 4.16 4.65
N LEU A 24 -10.88 3.94 4.13
CA LEU A 24 -10.58 2.83 3.21
C LEU A 24 -10.78 1.48 3.89
N GLU A 25 -10.37 1.33 5.14
CA GLU A 25 -10.60 0.12 5.91
C GLU A 25 -12.10 -0.17 6.05
N ARG A 26 -12.88 0.87 6.34
CA ARG A 26 -14.34 0.73 6.39
C ARG A 26 -14.93 0.29 5.05
N LEU A 27 -14.48 0.92 3.96
CA LEU A 27 -14.95 0.62 2.61
C LEU A 27 -14.49 -0.76 2.10
N SER A 28 -13.44 -1.32 2.68
CA SER A 28 -13.01 -2.69 2.39
C SER A 28 -14.04 -3.73 2.78
N ARG A 29 -14.93 -3.40 3.71
CA ARG A 29 -16.03 -4.27 4.16
C ARG A 29 -17.29 -4.12 3.32
N GLY A 30 -17.35 -3.12 2.47
CA GLY A 30 -18.47 -2.86 1.58
C GLY A 30 -18.72 -1.36 1.40
N PRO A 31 -19.55 -1.01 0.42
CA PRO A 31 -19.90 0.39 0.17
C PRO A 31 -20.48 1.08 1.40
N ALA A 32 -20.28 2.38 1.51
CA ALA A 32 -20.84 3.20 2.58
C ALA A 32 -21.13 4.60 2.06
N SER A 33 -22.14 5.23 2.63
CA SER A 33 -22.43 6.63 2.35
C SER A 33 -21.40 7.53 3.04
N VAL A 34 -21.32 8.78 2.59
CA VAL A 34 -20.47 9.78 3.25
C VAL A 34 -20.88 9.95 4.72
N SER A 35 -22.19 9.94 5.01
CA SER A 35 -22.71 10.04 6.37
C SER A 35 -22.28 8.85 7.24
N GLU A 36 -22.30 7.64 6.68
CA GLU A 36 -21.85 6.44 7.38
C GLU A 36 -20.34 6.47 7.67
N LEU A 37 -19.56 7.02 6.74
CA LEU A 37 -18.12 7.20 6.95
C LEU A 37 -17.84 8.25 8.04
N ALA A 38 -18.66 9.29 8.12
CA ALA A 38 -18.51 10.37 9.09
C ALA A 38 -18.88 9.95 10.51
N ALA A 39 -19.84 9.04 10.66
CA ALA A 39 -20.43 8.70 11.96
C ALA A 39 -19.41 8.33 13.04
N PRO A 40 -18.39 7.46 12.79
CA PRO A 40 -17.40 7.11 13.80
C PRO A 40 -16.27 8.12 13.97
N LEU A 41 -16.22 9.18 13.15
CA LEU A 41 -15.11 10.13 13.14
C LEU A 41 -15.47 11.38 13.92
N GLU A 42 -14.51 11.90 14.70
CA GLU A 42 -14.65 13.17 15.43
C GLU A 42 -14.24 14.33 14.53
N MET A 43 -14.93 14.48 13.41
CA MET A 43 -14.69 15.60 12.49
C MET A 43 -15.99 16.01 11.82
N SER A 44 -15.99 17.22 11.27
CA SER A 44 -17.16 17.76 10.57
C SER A 44 -17.45 16.96 9.29
N LEU A 45 -18.71 16.98 8.87
CA LEU A 45 -19.09 16.38 7.60
C LEU A 45 -18.33 17.00 6.42
N ALA A 46 -18.10 18.32 6.48
CA ALA A 46 -17.31 19.02 5.46
C ALA A 46 -15.89 18.47 5.35
N ALA A 47 -15.25 18.15 6.50
CA ALA A 47 -13.92 17.55 6.52
C ALA A 47 -13.94 16.15 5.92
N VAL A 48 -14.96 15.35 6.24
CA VAL A 48 -15.12 14.01 5.66
C VAL A 48 -15.29 14.09 4.14
N VAL A 49 -16.09 15.03 3.66
CA VAL A 49 -16.28 15.27 2.21
C VAL A 49 -14.95 15.60 1.54
N GLN A 50 -14.11 16.44 2.17
CA GLN A 50 -12.80 16.78 1.64
C GLN A 50 -11.89 15.55 1.55
N HIS A 51 -11.89 14.70 2.58
CA HIS A 51 -11.13 13.44 2.56
C HIS A 51 -11.60 12.50 1.45
N VAL A 52 -12.91 12.39 1.27
CA VAL A 52 -13.50 11.58 0.19
C VAL A 52 -13.08 12.12 -1.17
N GLN A 53 -13.07 13.45 -1.34
CA GLN A 53 -12.61 14.06 -2.59
C GLN A 53 -11.15 13.74 -2.92
N VAL A 54 -10.28 13.75 -1.91
CA VAL A 54 -8.87 13.35 -2.08
C VAL A 54 -8.77 11.88 -2.49
N LEU A 55 -9.54 11.00 -1.85
CA LEU A 55 -9.58 9.58 -2.18
C LEU A 55 -10.11 9.34 -3.60
N GLU A 56 -11.13 10.09 -4.00
CA GLU A 56 -11.69 10.00 -5.34
C GLU A 56 -10.72 10.51 -6.40
N ALA A 57 -10.04 11.63 -6.15
CA ALA A 57 -9.04 12.19 -7.05
C ALA A 57 -7.85 11.26 -7.27
N SER A 58 -7.48 10.47 -6.25
CA SER A 58 -6.43 9.45 -6.34
C SER A 58 -6.90 8.14 -6.95
N ARG A 59 -8.19 8.01 -7.24
CA ARG A 59 -8.84 6.80 -7.76
C ARG A 59 -8.78 5.59 -6.82
N LEU A 60 -8.61 5.84 -5.53
CA LEU A 60 -8.75 4.80 -4.50
C LEU A 60 -10.22 4.52 -4.20
N VAL A 61 -11.08 5.49 -4.43
CA VAL A 61 -12.51 5.44 -4.17
C VAL A 61 -13.26 5.98 -5.37
N SER A 62 -14.37 5.37 -5.71
CA SER A 62 -15.36 5.93 -6.63
C SER A 62 -16.60 6.30 -5.83
N THR A 63 -17.29 7.35 -6.24
CA THR A 63 -18.54 7.79 -5.61
C THR A 63 -19.65 7.82 -6.64
N ARG A 64 -20.85 7.47 -6.20
CA ARG A 64 -22.05 7.53 -7.02
C ARG A 64 -23.16 8.15 -6.20
N LYS A 65 -23.82 9.14 -6.78
CA LYS A 65 -25.00 9.74 -6.17
C LYS A 65 -26.23 8.89 -6.53
N GLU A 66 -26.87 8.32 -5.52
CA GLU A 66 -28.11 7.55 -5.65
C GLU A 66 -29.20 8.29 -4.88
N GLY A 67 -30.03 9.06 -5.61
CA GLY A 67 -31.01 9.95 -4.98
C GLY A 67 -30.31 11.10 -4.25
N ARG A 68 -30.54 11.20 -2.93
CA ARG A 68 -29.91 12.21 -2.06
C ARG A 68 -28.64 11.72 -1.39
N VAL A 69 -28.28 10.45 -1.61
CA VAL A 69 -27.19 9.79 -0.91
C VAL A 69 -26.01 9.62 -1.85
N ARG A 70 -24.83 10.03 -1.42
CA ARG A 70 -23.58 9.76 -2.12
C ARG A 70 -22.94 8.53 -1.51
N THR A 71 -22.85 7.47 -2.29
CA THR A 71 -22.28 6.19 -1.89
C THR A 71 -20.85 6.09 -2.38
N CYS A 72 -19.93 5.71 -1.48
CA CYS A 72 -18.51 5.51 -1.75
C CYS A 72 -18.21 4.02 -1.85
N ARG A 73 -17.30 3.67 -2.76
CA ARG A 73 -16.85 2.30 -2.97
C ARG A 73 -15.36 2.29 -3.23
N ILE A 74 -14.67 1.22 -2.84
CA ILE A 74 -13.28 1.00 -3.23
C ILE A 74 -13.19 0.86 -4.76
N ASP A 75 -12.24 1.59 -5.34
CA ASP A 75 -11.84 1.38 -6.72
C ASP A 75 -10.49 0.64 -6.71
N PRO A 76 -10.44 -0.60 -7.20
CA PRO A 76 -9.22 -1.41 -7.09
C PRO A 76 -8.08 -0.96 -8.00
N THR A 77 -8.35 -0.09 -8.97
CA THR A 77 -7.37 0.28 -10.01
C THR A 77 -6.12 0.94 -9.43
N ALA A 78 -6.29 1.96 -8.58
CA ALA A 78 -5.18 2.67 -7.99
C ALA A 78 -4.43 1.82 -6.95
N PHE A 79 -5.14 0.97 -6.22
CA PHE A 79 -4.53 0.00 -5.31
C PHE A 79 -3.63 -0.97 -6.07
N ALA A 80 -4.08 -1.48 -7.20
CA ALA A 80 -3.30 -2.39 -8.03
C ALA A 80 -2.02 -1.74 -8.55
N THR A 81 -2.09 -0.47 -8.96
CA THR A 81 -0.93 0.29 -9.41
C THR A 81 0.10 0.47 -8.29
N ALA A 82 -0.36 0.86 -7.10
CA ALA A 82 0.52 1.04 -5.94
C ALA A 82 1.13 -0.29 -5.50
N GLU A 83 0.33 -1.35 -5.47
CA GLU A 83 0.79 -2.69 -5.13
C GLU A 83 1.87 -3.18 -6.10
N SER A 84 1.67 -2.99 -7.39
CA SER A 84 2.66 -3.36 -8.42
C SER A 84 3.98 -2.64 -8.21
N TRP A 85 3.94 -1.35 -7.91
CA TRP A 85 5.14 -0.56 -7.63
C TRP A 85 5.87 -1.08 -6.39
N LEU A 86 5.14 -1.30 -5.30
CA LEU A 86 5.69 -1.81 -4.04
C LEU A 86 6.25 -3.22 -4.22
N SER A 87 5.50 -4.11 -4.88
CA SER A 87 5.92 -5.49 -5.13
C SER A 87 7.20 -5.56 -5.94
N ALA A 88 7.35 -4.71 -6.95
CA ALA A 88 8.56 -4.65 -7.75
C ALA A 88 9.79 -4.30 -6.89
N ARG A 89 9.66 -3.39 -5.93
CA ARG A 89 10.74 -3.03 -5.01
C ARG A 89 11.04 -4.14 -4.01
N CYS A 90 9.98 -4.77 -3.48
CA CYS A 90 10.14 -5.91 -2.57
C CYS A 90 10.85 -7.08 -3.25
N MET A 91 10.45 -7.43 -4.46
CA MET A 91 11.09 -8.50 -5.24
C MET A 91 12.57 -8.22 -5.49
N LEU A 92 12.91 -6.98 -5.83
CA LEU A 92 14.30 -6.58 -6.05
C LEU A 92 15.13 -6.73 -4.75
N TRP A 93 14.60 -6.31 -3.61
CA TRP A 93 15.24 -6.47 -2.32
C TRP A 93 15.38 -7.93 -1.92
N GLU A 94 14.35 -8.75 -2.14
CA GLU A 94 14.37 -10.19 -1.87
C GLU A 94 15.47 -10.87 -2.68
N GLN A 95 15.59 -10.54 -3.95
CA GLN A 95 16.66 -11.08 -4.81
C GLN A 95 18.04 -10.69 -4.30
N ARG A 96 18.24 -9.46 -3.87
CA ARG A 96 19.50 -8.99 -3.30
C ARG A 96 19.84 -9.67 -1.99
N LEU A 97 18.85 -9.85 -1.13
CA LEU A 97 19.02 -10.54 0.14
C LEU A 97 19.31 -12.02 -0.07
N ASP A 98 18.65 -12.66 -1.02
CA ASP A 98 18.90 -14.06 -1.38
C ASP A 98 20.33 -14.25 -1.90
N ARG A 99 20.81 -13.33 -2.74
CA ARG A 99 22.20 -13.34 -3.21
C ARG A 99 23.20 -13.19 -2.07
N LEU A 100 22.93 -12.26 -1.16
CA LEU A 100 23.79 -12.05 0.00
C LEU A 100 23.77 -13.29 0.89
N GLY A 101 22.61 -13.87 1.14
CA GLY A 101 22.46 -15.10 1.91
C GLY A 101 23.22 -16.26 1.28
N ALA A 102 23.15 -16.42 -0.03
CA ALA A 102 23.89 -17.45 -0.76
C ALA A 102 25.40 -17.24 -0.65
N LEU A 103 25.88 -15.99 -0.78
CA LEU A 103 27.29 -15.66 -0.62
C LEU A 103 27.79 -15.95 0.80
N LEU A 104 27.02 -15.58 1.82
CA LEU A 104 27.35 -15.84 3.20
C LEU A 104 27.35 -17.33 3.51
N ALA A 105 26.42 -18.10 2.93
CA ALA A 105 26.40 -19.56 3.08
C ALA A 105 27.61 -20.22 2.42
N GLU A 106 28.05 -19.74 1.26
CA GLU A 106 29.28 -20.22 0.60
C GLU A 106 30.52 -19.93 1.46
N ASP A 107 30.62 -18.74 2.03
CA ASP A 107 31.72 -18.36 2.92
C ASP A 107 31.76 -19.25 4.17
N GLU A 108 30.61 -19.56 4.76
CA GLU A 108 30.50 -20.46 5.91
C GLU A 108 30.94 -21.88 5.55
N VAL A 109 30.54 -22.39 4.38
CA VAL A 109 30.94 -23.72 3.91
C VAL A 109 32.46 -23.77 3.67
N VAL A 110 33.02 -22.75 3.04
CA VAL A 110 34.48 -22.67 2.79
C VAL A 110 35.24 -22.59 4.12
N ALA A 111 34.76 -21.73 5.06
CA ALA A 111 35.37 -21.61 6.39
C ALA A 111 35.29 -22.93 7.17
N SER A 112 34.15 -23.60 7.13
CA SER A 112 33.96 -24.91 7.77
C SER A 112 34.89 -25.98 7.20
N LYS A 113 35.05 -26.05 5.89
CA LYS A 113 35.95 -26.97 5.23
C LYS A 113 37.43 -26.67 5.55
N SER A 114 37.80 -25.38 5.62
CA SER A 114 39.12 -24.96 6.00
C SER A 114 39.47 -25.34 7.43
N ILE A 115 38.56 -25.18 8.38
CA ILE A 115 38.75 -25.57 9.76
C ILE A 115 38.89 -27.10 9.89
N LYS A 116 38.08 -27.87 9.22
CA LYS A 116 38.17 -29.34 9.21
C LYS A 116 39.51 -29.84 8.64
N ARG A 117 40.05 -29.16 7.62
CA ARG A 117 41.38 -29.51 7.08
C ARG A 117 42.50 -29.25 8.07
N LYS A 118 42.41 -28.22 8.88
CA LYS A 118 43.40 -27.88 9.92
C LYS A 118 43.35 -28.85 11.12
N GLU A 119 42.23 -29.44 11.40
CA GLU A 119 42.04 -30.38 12.52
C GLU A 119 42.47 -31.81 12.20
N ARG A 120 42.70 -32.15 10.94
CA ARG A 120 43.21 -33.46 10.56
C ARG A 120 44.72 -33.55 10.79
N PRO A 121 45.17 -34.54 11.56
CA PRO A 121 46.62 -34.79 11.73
C PRO A 121 47.32 -35.20 10.45
#